data_bdadbaf927f0623da727354af6a24482
#
_entry.id   bdadbaf927f0623da727354af6a24482
#
_cell.length_a   1.000
_cell.length_b   1.000
_cell.length_c   1.000
_cell.angle_alpha   90.00
_cell.angle_beta   90.00
_cell.angle_gamma   90.00
#
_symmetry.space_group_name_H-M   'P 1'
#
loop_
_entity.id
_entity.type
_entity.pdbx_description
1 polymer ?
#
loop_
_entity_poly.entity_id
_entity_poly.type
_entity_poly.pdbx_seq_one_letter_code
_entity_poly.pdbx_strand_id
1 'polypeptide(L)'
;MKKIYLVGAMCAYLFAGCAGNASQAGHDEHNHELEAHDHEHEGEDHDHDHEHEAGGAHSGEIIFKKALAEAVGLQTVTVNPAPFTDVIKTSGRVMAAQGEESVIVATVPGVISFGSLPFVDGTAVRKGQAVLSIASNALSDGDVAMRAKFAYETAKKEYERMQALVSDKIVSAKDFEQARLNYENAKVAYEAIAGKQTAKGVSVVSPLNGYLKNIQVKEGDYVSVGQPLATISQNNRLVLRADVSEKYYNDLPMIQTANFLTPYDNALYKLSDLRGRLLSYGKASDMNSFYVPVTFEFDNKGAVIPGSFVEIFLLTKPMENVLSVPVSALIEEQGIYSVFIRLDEEGYKKQWVTLGANNGSEVQILSGLKPGDEVVTCGAFQIKLSSASNAIPAHSHSH
;
A
#
# COMPACT_ATOMS: atom_id res chain seq x y z
N MET A 1 4.05 -23.66 50.42
CA MET A 1 2.85 -24.46 50.50
C MET A 1 1.65 -23.57 50.65
N LYS A 2 0.86 -23.41 49.58
CA LYS A 2 -0.59 -23.10 49.57
C LYS A 2 -1.03 -23.05 48.08
N LYS A 3 -1.69 -24.14 47.68
CA LYS A 3 -2.33 -24.28 46.38
C LYS A 3 -3.65 -23.50 46.44
N ILE A 4 -3.91 -22.66 45.43
CA ILE A 4 -5.23 -22.08 45.16
C ILE A 4 -5.67 -22.58 43.79
N TYR A 5 -6.72 -23.41 43.80
CA TYR A 5 -7.47 -23.84 42.61
C TYR A 5 -8.43 -22.76 42.22
N LEU A 6 -8.43 -22.36 40.95
CA LEU A 6 -9.48 -21.51 40.37
C LEU A 6 -10.25 -22.34 39.34
N VAL A 7 -11.55 -22.50 39.64
CA VAL A 7 -12.53 -23.25 38.87
C VAL A 7 -12.89 -22.45 37.61
N GLY A 8 -12.77 -23.06 36.45
CA GLY A 8 -13.24 -22.51 35.17
C GLY A 8 -14.71 -22.79 34.97
N ALA A 9 -15.51 -21.76 34.73
CA ALA A 9 -16.90 -21.86 34.30
C ALA A 9 -16.98 -21.93 32.77
N MET A 10 -17.44 -23.07 32.28
CA MET A 10 -17.67 -23.38 30.87
C MET A 10 -19.14 -23.05 30.56
N CYS A 11 -19.40 -21.99 29.80
CA CYS A 11 -20.71 -21.68 29.24
C CYS A 11 -20.90 -22.41 27.91
N ALA A 12 -21.71 -23.47 27.92
CA ALA A 12 -22.21 -24.14 26.72
C ALA A 12 -23.49 -23.45 26.26
N TYR A 13 -23.51 -22.93 25.05
CA TYR A 13 -24.74 -22.51 24.36
C TYR A 13 -25.25 -23.67 23.51
N LEU A 14 -26.43 -24.17 23.91
CA LEU A 14 -27.24 -25.14 23.17
C LEU A 14 -28.02 -24.38 22.08
N PHE A 15 -27.80 -24.72 20.82
CA PHE A 15 -28.70 -24.39 19.71
C PHE A 15 -29.74 -25.52 19.59
N ALA A 16 -31.00 -25.18 19.85
CA ALA A 16 -32.14 -26.05 19.59
C ALA A 16 -32.51 -25.99 18.10
N GLY A 17 -32.43 -27.10 17.42
CA GLY A 17 -32.95 -27.27 16.05
C GLY A 17 -34.45 -27.56 16.08
N CYS A 18 -35.20 -26.85 15.23
CA CYS A 18 -36.60 -27.23 14.91
C CYS A 18 -36.59 -28.05 13.62
N ALA A 19 -36.96 -29.32 13.74
CA ALA A 19 -37.37 -30.18 12.67
C ALA A 19 -38.84 -29.95 12.34
N GLY A 20 -39.17 -29.72 11.09
CA GLY A 20 -40.55 -29.63 10.56
C GLY A 20 -40.71 -30.51 9.34
N ASN A 21 -41.31 -31.55 9.54
CA ASN A 21 -42.18 -32.56 8.93
C ASN A 21 -42.41 -32.49 7.42
N ALA A 22 -42.14 -33.62 6.77
CA ALA A 22 -42.52 -33.96 5.40
C ALA A 22 -43.98 -34.37 5.35
N SER A 23 -44.72 -33.94 4.31
CA SER A 23 -45.92 -34.60 3.85
C SER A 23 -45.89 -34.76 2.33
N GLN A 24 -45.94 -36.00 1.91
CA GLN A 24 -46.25 -36.48 0.57
C GLN A 24 -47.72 -36.30 0.23
N ALA A 25 -48.02 -35.90 -1.00
CA ALA A 25 -49.16 -36.26 -1.85
C ALA A 25 -48.97 -35.45 -3.17
N GLY A 26 -49.16 -35.89 -4.36
CA GLY A 26 -49.80 -37.00 -5.00
C GLY A 26 -49.78 -36.63 -6.50
N HIS A 27 -49.63 -37.60 -7.33
CA HIS A 27 -49.70 -37.57 -8.79
C HIS A 27 -50.95 -36.87 -9.31
N ASP A 28 -50.81 -36.11 -10.44
CA ASP A 28 -51.80 -36.13 -11.52
C ASP A 28 -51.14 -35.77 -12.85
N GLU A 29 -51.13 -36.76 -13.71
CA GLU A 29 -50.82 -36.65 -15.13
C GLU A 29 -52.00 -35.98 -15.84
N HIS A 30 -51.78 -34.89 -16.55
CA HIS A 30 -52.72 -34.43 -17.57
C HIS A 30 -52.00 -34.39 -18.95
N ASN A 31 -52.41 -35.41 -19.68
CA ASN A 31 -52.23 -35.58 -21.12
C ASN A 31 -53.17 -34.61 -21.84
N HIS A 32 -52.69 -33.72 -22.71
CA HIS A 32 -53.51 -32.98 -23.64
C HIS A 32 -53.02 -33.23 -25.07
N GLU A 33 -53.93 -33.82 -25.79
CA GLU A 33 -53.90 -34.14 -27.21
C GLU A 33 -53.69 -32.91 -28.09
N LEU A 34 -52.96 -33.17 -29.18
CA LEU A 34 -52.77 -32.29 -30.31
C LEU A 34 -54.05 -32.21 -31.12
N GLU A 35 -54.67 -31.05 -31.23
CA GLU A 35 -55.61 -30.76 -32.31
C GLU A 35 -54.93 -29.80 -33.31
N ALA A 36 -54.79 -30.30 -34.53
CA ALA A 36 -54.38 -29.57 -35.71
C ALA A 36 -55.59 -28.82 -36.27
N HIS A 37 -55.52 -27.50 -36.34
CA HIS A 37 -56.41 -26.70 -37.16
C HIS A 37 -55.69 -26.21 -38.40
N ASP A 38 -56.14 -26.77 -39.50
CA ASP A 38 -55.83 -26.40 -40.88
C ASP A 38 -56.71 -25.19 -41.25
N HIS A 39 -56.11 -24.07 -41.60
CA HIS A 39 -56.80 -22.94 -42.27
C HIS A 39 -56.03 -22.56 -43.51
N GLU A 40 -56.60 -23.02 -44.66
CA GLU A 40 -56.30 -22.44 -45.96
C GLU A 40 -56.84 -21.02 -46.02
N HIS A 41 -56.02 -20.04 -46.39
CA HIS A 41 -56.42 -18.76 -46.94
C HIS A 41 -55.58 -18.44 -48.17
N GLU A 42 -56.33 -18.30 -49.23
CA GLU A 42 -55.93 -17.91 -50.59
C GLU A 42 -55.28 -16.52 -50.62
N GLY A 43 -54.39 -16.35 -51.58
CA GLY A 43 -53.55 -15.22 -51.78
C GLY A 43 -54.25 -13.95 -52.24
N GLU A 44 -53.60 -12.86 -52.00
CA GLU A 44 -53.61 -11.69 -52.88
C GLU A 44 -52.21 -11.09 -52.94
N ASP A 45 -51.64 -11.09 -54.14
CA ASP A 45 -50.43 -10.44 -54.54
C ASP A 45 -50.59 -8.93 -54.40
N HIS A 46 -49.79 -8.28 -53.53
CA HIS A 46 -49.46 -6.87 -53.64
C HIS A 46 -47.96 -6.66 -53.72
N ASP A 47 -47.53 -6.50 -54.98
CA ASP A 47 -46.22 -6.03 -55.37
C ASP A 47 -46.01 -4.57 -54.87
N HIS A 48 -45.18 -4.38 -53.85
CA HIS A 48 -44.63 -3.07 -53.49
C HIS A 48 -43.09 -3.17 -53.50
N ASP A 49 -42.55 -2.77 -54.63
CA ASP A 49 -41.15 -2.47 -54.83
C ASP A 49 -40.76 -1.35 -53.84
N HIS A 50 -40.12 -1.70 -52.76
CA HIS A 50 -39.31 -0.79 -51.95
C HIS A 50 -37.85 -1.24 -52.07
N GLU A 51 -37.14 -0.53 -52.95
CA GLU A 51 -35.67 -0.53 -52.91
C GLU A 51 -35.21 -0.03 -51.54
N HIS A 52 -34.94 -0.96 -50.64
CA HIS A 52 -34.11 -0.75 -49.48
C HIS A 52 -32.69 -1.07 -49.86
N GLU A 53 -31.87 -0.01 -50.02
CA GLU A 53 -30.42 -0.19 -49.94
C GLU A 53 -30.08 -0.95 -48.65
N ALA A 54 -29.79 -2.21 -48.80
CA ALA A 54 -29.30 -3.07 -47.71
C ALA A 54 -27.83 -2.71 -47.44
N GLY A 55 -27.62 -1.66 -46.61
CA GLY A 55 -26.41 -1.56 -45.82
C GLY A 55 -26.37 -2.80 -44.93
N GLY A 56 -25.49 -3.74 -45.24
CA GLY A 56 -25.35 -4.97 -44.49
C GLY A 56 -24.99 -4.71 -43.03
N ALA A 57 -25.99 -4.63 -42.17
CA ALA A 57 -25.78 -4.59 -40.71
C ALA A 57 -25.18 -5.96 -40.30
N HIS A 58 -23.89 -5.99 -40.02
CA HIS A 58 -23.27 -7.16 -39.43
C HIS A 58 -23.91 -7.40 -38.05
N SER A 59 -24.50 -8.57 -37.86
CA SER A 59 -25.14 -8.91 -36.58
C SER A 59 -24.13 -8.76 -35.43
N GLY A 60 -24.37 -7.78 -34.52
CA GLY A 60 -23.49 -7.47 -33.39
C GLY A 60 -22.66 -6.20 -33.54
N GLU A 61 -22.86 -5.41 -34.58
CA GLU A 61 -22.24 -4.11 -34.74
C GLU A 61 -22.93 -3.06 -33.85
N ILE A 62 -22.13 -2.24 -33.19
CA ILE A 62 -22.57 -1.15 -32.32
C ILE A 62 -22.19 0.17 -33.00
N ILE A 63 -23.19 0.96 -33.38
CA ILE A 63 -22.95 2.27 -33.98
C ILE A 63 -22.72 3.28 -32.86
N PHE A 64 -21.56 3.94 -32.88
CA PHE A 64 -21.19 5.01 -31.95
C PHE A 64 -20.68 6.21 -32.74
N LYS A 65 -21.54 7.24 -32.86
CA LYS A 65 -21.31 8.38 -33.74
C LYS A 65 -19.99 9.08 -33.47
N LYS A 66 -19.27 9.48 -34.52
CA LYS A 66 -17.96 10.17 -34.48
C LYS A 66 -17.96 11.37 -33.53
N ALA A 67 -19.02 12.22 -33.57
CA ALA A 67 -19.12 13.36 -32.67
C ALA A 67 -19.16 12.97 -31.18
N LEU A 68 -19.74 11.81 -30.84
CA LEU A 68 -19.71 11.28 -29.46
C LEU A 68 -18.35 10.71 -29.12
N ALA A 69 -17.70 10.01 -30.05
CA ALA A 69 -16.37 9.48 -29.88
C ALA A 69 -15.34 10.59 -29.59
N GLU A 70 -15.42 11.69 -30.31
CA GLU A 70 -14.59 12.89 -30.08
C GLU A 70 -14.90 13.55 -28.74
N ALA A 71 -16.18 13.67 -28.37
CA ALA A 71 -16.60 14.29 -27.10
C ALA A 71 -16.13 13.51 -25.86
N VAL A 72 -16.04 12.17 -25.95
CA VAL A 72 -15.57 11.30 -24.83
C VAL A 72 -14.06 11.06 -24.88
N GLY A 73 -13.34 11.60 -25.86
CA GLY A 73 -11.91 11.39 -26.04
C GLY A 73 -11.57 9.92 -26.33
N LEU A 74 -12.36 9.25 -27.19
CA LEU A 74 -12.17 7.85 -27.53
C LEU A 74 -10.77 7.65 -28.14
N GLN A 75 -10.06 6.64 -27.63
CA GLN A 75 -8.74 6.26 -28.14
C GLN A 75 -8.71 4.79 -28.49
N THR A 76 -7.95 4.45 -29.51
CA THR A 76 -7.75 3.09 -29.99
C THR A 76 -6.27 2.77 -30.08
N VAL A 77 -5.93 1.50 -30.06
CA VAL A 77 -4.60 0.97 -30.32
C VAL A 77 -4.68 -0.22 -31.25
N THR A 78 -3.78 -0.28 -32.24
CA THR A 78 -3.65 -1.46 -33.09
C THR A 78 -2.85 -2.52 -32.33
N VAL A 79 -3.47 -3.68 -32.12
CA VAL A 79 -2.87 -4.79 -31.37
C VAL A 79 -1.98 -5.60 -32.30
N ASN A 80 -0.68 -5.61 -32.02
CA ASN A 80 0.31 -6.40 -32.75
C ASN A 80 1.13 -7.23 -31.76
N PRO A 81 1.67 -8.39 -32.19
CA PRO A 81 2.58 -9.17 -31.37
C PRO A 81 3.78 -8.32 -30.94
N ALA A 82 4.00 -8.22 -29.65
CA ALA A 82 5.07 -7.44 -29.05
C ALA A 82 5.72 -8.22 -27.88
N PRO A 83 6.93 -7.84 -27.44
CA PRO A 83 7.48 -8.38 -26.20
C PRO A 83 6.59 -8.02 -25.02
N PHE A 84 6.22 -9.03 -24.23
CA PHE A 84 5.47 -8.88 -22.99
C PHE A 84 6.24 -9.51 -21.84
N THR A 85 6.28 -8.87 -20.69
CA THR A 85 7.04 -9.41 -19.56
C THR A 85 6.15 -10.34 -18.73
N ASP A 86 6.59 -11.59 -18.53
CA ASP A 86 5.91 -12.56 -17.67
C ASP A 86 5.89 -12.07 -16.21
N VAL A 87 4.84 -12.40 -15.48
CA VAL A 87 4.51 -11.75 -14.21
C VAL A 87 4.16 -12.76 -13.14
N ILE A 88 4.78 -12.57 -11.97
CA ILE A 88 4.33 -13.20 -10.74
C ILE A 88 3.50 -12.16 -9.97
N LYS A 89 2.17 -12.39 -9.92
CA LYS A 89 1.26 -11.56 -9.14
C LYS A 89 1.32 -11.98 -7.67
N THR A 90 1.53 -11.01 -6.79
CA THR A 90 1.60 -11.22 -5.36
C THR A 90 1.14 -9.98 -4.61
N SER A 91 1.26 -9.98 -3.30
CA SER A 91 1.01 -8.82 -2.45
C SER A 91 2.19 -8.58 -1.53
N GLY A 92 2.20 -7.43 -0.87
CA GLY A 92 3.27 -7.09 0.06
C GLY A 92 3.06 -5.74 0.71
N ARG A 93 4.14 -5.20 1.27
CA ARG A 93 4.10 -3.95 2.03
C ARG A 93 5.17 -2.98 1.56
N VAL A 94 4.82 -1.72 1.62
CA VAL A 94 5.76 -0.62 1.49
C VAL A 94 6.24 -0.23 2.89
N MET A 95 7.55 -0.15 3.08
CA MET A 95 8.18 0.21 4.36
C MET A 95 9.16 1.35 4.12
N ALA A 96 9.55 2.07 5.19
CA ALA A 96 10.66 3.00 5.08
C ALA A 96 11.98 2.25 4.84
N ALA A 97 12.87 2.82 4.02
CA ALA A 97 14.19 2.27 3.82
C ALA A 97 15.07 2.44 5.06
N GLN A 98 16.12 1.65 5.14
CA GLN A 98 17.07 1.75 6.25
C GLN A 98 17.69 3.15 6.29
N GLY A 99 17.68 3.77 7.49
CA GLY A 99 18.15 5.14 7.70
C GLY A 99 17.11 6.23 7.44
N GLU A 100 15.95 5.89 6.90
CA GLU A 100 14.84 6.84 6.70
C GLU A 100 13.96 6.97 7.96
N GLU A 101 14.19 6.14 8.97
CA GLU A 101 13.50 6.20 10.25
C GLU A 101 14.46 6.27 11.42
N SER A 102 14.08 7.00 12.45
CA SER A 102 14.80 7.07 13.71
C SER A 102 13.84 7.08 14.88
N VAL A 103 14.05 6.18 15.83
CA VAL A 103 13.31 6.15 17.09
C VAL A 103 13.92 7.18 18.01
N ILE A 104 13.10 8.10 18.53
CA ILE A 104 13.49 8.98 19.63
C ILE A 104 13.27 8.26 20.95
N VAL A 105 14.30 8.26 21.79
CA VAL A 105 14.27 7.64 23.12
C VAL A 105 14.53 8.67 24.20
N ALA A 106 14.05 8.41 25.41
CA ALA A 106 14.33 9.22 26.57
C ALA A 106 15.83 9.14 26.92
N THR A 107 16.50 10.28 27.01
CA THR A 107 17.94 10.35 27.38
C THR A 107 18.16 10.57 28.86
N VAL A 108 17.12 11.01 29.56
CA VAL A 108 17.09 11.19 31.03
C VAL A 108 15.76 10.68 31.58
N PRO A 109 15.69 10.23 32.84
CA PRO A 109 14.41 9.89 33.47
C PRO A 109 13.66 11.17 33.83
N GLY A 110 12.32 11.12 33.78
CA GLY A 110 11.51 12.28 34.17
C GLY A 110 10.09 12.21 33.62
N VAL A 111 9.39 13.32 33.72
CA VAL A 111 8.02 13.49 33.27
C VAL A 111 8.00 14.22 31.93
N ILE A 112 7.23 13.69 31.00
CA ILE A 112 7.07 14.29 29.66
C ILE A 112 6.33 15.62 29.75
N SER A 113 6.87 16.63 29.07
CA SER A 113 6.22 17.91 28.85
C SER A 113 6.28 18.26 27.37
N PHE A 114 5.12 18.51 26.76
CA PHE A 114 5.04 18.93 25.37
C PHE A 114 5.31 20.45 25.25
N GLY A 115 5.90 20.81 24.12
CA GLY A 115 6.15 22.22 23.76
C GLY A 115 4.96 22.85 23.05
N SER A 116 5.26 23.82 22.18
CA SER A 116 4.27 24.45 21.29
C SER A 116 3.96 23.62 20.03
N LEU A 117 4.80 22.62 19.73
CA LEU A 117 4.58 21.73 18.59
C LEU A 117 3.49 20.72 18.94
N PRO A 118 2.48 20.52 18.08
CA PRO A 118 1.53 19.42 18.25
C PRO A 118 2.28 18.08 18.24
N PHE A 119 2.18 17.31 19.32
CA PHE A 119 2.82 16.01 19.43
C PHE A 119 1.83 14.91 19.03
N VAL A 120 1.53 14.86 17.73
CA VAL A 120 0.58 13.91 17.13
C VAL A 120 1.20 13.27 15.87
N ASP A 121 0.72 12.08 15.49
CA ASP A 121 1.18 11.41 14.28
C ASP A 121 0.94 12.28 13.05
N GLY A 122 1.92 12.30 12.14
CA GLY A 122 1.91 13.13 10.94
C GLY A 122 2.45 14.56 11.13
N THR A 123 2.81 14.99 12.36
CA THR A 123 3.41 16.30 12.56
C THR A 123 4.79 16.37 11.93
N ALA A 124 4.99 17.39 11.06
CA ALA A 124 6.28 17.64 10.41
C ALA A 124 7.30 18.19 11.41
N VAL A 125 8.52 17.65 11.39
CA VAL A 125 9.64 18.08 12.23
C VAL A 125 10.91 18.24 11.39
N ARG A 126 11.79 19.16 11.84
CA ARG A 126 13.10 19.37 11.24
C ARG A 126 14.19 18.81 12.13
N LYS A 127 15.29 18.39 11.54
CA LYS A 127 16.49 17.98 12.27
C LYS A 127 16.92 19.06 13.26
N GLY A 128 17.14 18.68 14.53
CA GLY A 128 17.49 19.58 15.61
C GLY A 128 16.31 20.33 16.25
N GLN A 129 15.09 20.22 15.70
CA GLN A 129 13.91 20.84 16.29
C GLN A 129 13.50 20.10 17.57
N ALA A 130 13.21 20.86 18.64
CA ALA A 130 12.68 20.32 19.88
C ALA A 130 11.29 19.74 19.64
N VAL A 131 11.12 18.48 20.03
CA VAL A 131 9.86 17.72 19.88
C VAL A 131 9.08 17.73 21.18
N LEU A 132 9.76 17.43 22.29
CA LEU A 132 9.24 17.45 23.66
C LEU A 132 10.36 17.73 24.65
N SER A 133 10.03 17.90 25.94
CA SER A 133 10.97 18.03 27.03
C SER A 133 10.70 16.98 28.09
N ILE A 134 11.76 16.56 28.81
CA ILE A 134 11.67 15.63 29.94
C ILE A 134 12.05 16.42 31.18
N ALA A 135 11.07 16.67 32.06
CA ALA A 135 11.24 17.38 33.31
C ALA A 135 11.62 16.42 34.45
N SER A 136 12.74 16.64 35.11
CA SER A 136 13.18 15.82 36.24
C SER A 136 13.14 16.56 37.59
N ASN A 137 12.67 17.80 37.60
CA ASN A 137 12.66 18.66 38.78
C ASN A 137 11.69 18.19 39.90
N ALA A 138 10.71 17.41 39.58
CA ALA A 138 9.73 16.85 40.54
C ALA A 138 10.08 15.42 41.02
N LEU A 139 11.23 14.88 40.64
CA LEU A 139 11.66 13.55 41.08
C LEU A 139 12.24 13.57 42.48
N SER A 140 12.03 12.47 43.24
CA SER A 140 12.62 12.31 44.60
C SER A 140 14.14 12.39 44.59
N ASP A 141 14.78 11.95 43.51
CA ASP A 141 16.23 11.99 43.34
C ASP A 141 16.77 13.35 42.84
N GLY A 142 15.88 14.33 42.65
CA GLY A 142 16.21 15.66 42.17
C GLY A 142 16.49 15.75 40.66
N ASP A 143 16.72 16.98 40.21
CA ASP A 143 16.99 17.24 38.76
C ASP A 143 18.37 16.71 38.38
N VAL A 144 18.37 15.75 37.43
CA VAL A 144 19.59 15.11 36.91
C VAL A 144 20.55 16.13 36.29
N ALA A 145 20.05 17.15 35.59
CA ALA A 145 20.88 18.18 34.99
C ALA A 145 21.52 19.10 36.05
N MET A 146 20.74 19.45 37.07
CA MET A 146 21.28 20.25 38.20
C MET A 146 22.33 19.47 39.00
N ARG A 147 22.11 18.16 39.24
CA ARG A 147 23.13 17.33 39.92
C ARG A 147 24.41 17.23 39.11
N ALA A 148 24.30 16.99 37.78
CA ALA A 148 25.49 16.96 36.93
C ALA A 148 26.26 18.31 36.93
N LYS A 149 25.53 19.44 36.92
CA LYS A 149 26.11 20.78 37.00
C LYS A 149 26.86 20.97 38.31
N PHE A 150 26.24 20.68 39.47
CA PHE A 150 26.88 20.83 40.77
C PHE A 150 28.09 19.90 40.93
N ALA A 151 28.00 18.66 40.46
CA ALA A 151 29.12 17.73 40.46
C ALA A 151 30.31 18.27 39.63
N TYR A 152 30.03 18.81 38.44
CA TYR A 152 31.02 19.44 37.58
C TYR A 152 31.67 20.68 38.25
N GLU A 153 30.87 21.60 38.78
CA GLU A 153 31.36 22.80 39.43
C GLU A 153 32.22 22.50 40.68
N THR A 154 31.80 21.47 41.44
CA THR A 154 32.55 21.05 42.64
C THR A 154 33.86 20.38 42.24
N ALA A 155 33.84 19.44 41.29
CA ALA A 155 35.04 18.77 40.81
C ALA A 155 36.02 19.73 40.14
N LYS A 156 35.50 20.75 39.41
CA LYS A 156 36.32 21.81 38.81
C LYS A 156 37.08 22.62 39.84
N LYS A 157 36.38 23.08 40.89
CA LYS A 157 37.03 23.85 41.99
C LYS A 157 38.09 23.01 42.70
N GLU A 158 37.84 21.72 42.92
CA GLU A 158 38.81 20.83 43.55
C GLU A 158 40.04 20.61 42.67
N TYR A 159 39.83 20.37 41.36
CA TYR A 159 40.92 20.26 40.39
C TYR A 159 41.76 21.52 40.33
N GLU A 160 41.19 22.73 40.25
CA GLU A 160 41.87 24.01 40.22
C GLU A 160 42.68 24.23 41.51
N ARG A 161 42.11 23.85 42.68
CA ARG A 161 42.79 23.89 43.95
C ARG A 161 44.02 22.96 43.99
N MET A 162 43.85 21.71 43.60
CA MET A 162 44.92 20.73 43.58
C MET A 162 46.01 21.09 42.56
N GLN A 163 45.64 21.69 41.43
CA GLN A 163 46.59 22.17 40.43
C GLN A 163 47.51 23.24 40.98
N ALA A 164 47.01 24.17 41.81
CA ALA A 164 47.83 25.17 42.46
C ALA A 164 48.78 24.57 43.52
N LEU A 165 48.29 23.57 44.30
CA LEU A 165 49.06 22.98 45.41
C LEU A 165 50.11 21.97 44.92
N VAL A 166 49.91 21.30 43.80
CA VAL A 166 50.88 20.31 43.26
C VAL A 166 52.15 21.01 42.74
N SER A 167 52.03 22.23 42.19
CA SER A 167 53.19 23.03 41.81
C SER A 167 54.11 23.35 42.97
N ASP A 168 53.55 23.59 44.13
CA ASP A 168 54.27 23.88 45.39
C ASP A 168 54.65 22.61 46.15
N LYS A 169 54.41 21.39 45.60
CA LYS A 169 54.67 20.10 46.20
C LYS A 169 53.94 19.88 47.55
N ILE A 170 52.82 20.55 47.77
CA ILE A 170 52.00 20.44 48.99
C ILE A 170 51.13 19.21 48.96
N VAL A 171 50.71 18.76 47.75
CA VAL A 171 49.90 17.58 47.54
C VAL A 171 50.66 16.58 46.69
N SER A 172 50.30 15.27 46.80
CA SER A 172 50.92 14.26 45.99
C SER A 172 50.44 14.29 44.52
N ALA A 173 51.33 13.84 43.61
CA ALA A 173 50.93 13.69 42.19
C ALA A 173 49.73 12.75 42.02
N LYS A 174 49.58 11.72 42.88
CA LYS A 174 48.46 10.80 42.90
C LYS A 174 47.13 11.53 43.22
N ASP A 175 47.12 12.37 44.21
CA ASP A 175 45.92 13.09 44.64
C ASP A 175 45.50 14.11 43.58
N PHE A 176 46.47 14.75 42.92
CA PHE A 176 46.19 15.64 41.78
C PHE A 176 45.59 14.87 40.61
N GLU A 177 46.17 13.74 40.23
CA GLU A 177 45.62 12.92 39.13
C GLU A 177 44.20 12.41 39.43
N GLN A 178 43.90 12.07 40.70
CA GLN A 178 42.56 11.69 41.11
C GLN A 178 41.57 12.83 40.99
N ALA A 179 41.96 14.05 41.39
CA ALA A 179 41.12 15.25 41.22
C ALA A 179 40.89 15.59 39.75
N ARG A 180 41.92 15.42 38.89
CA ARG A 180 41.80 15.58 37.46
C ARG A 180 40.80 14.58 36.85
N LEU A 181 40.93 13.30 37.20
CA LEU A 181 40.03 12.25 36.72
C LEU A 181 38.58 12.53 37.13
N ASN A 182 38.36 12.93 38.37
CA ASN A 182 37.02 13.29 38.87
C ASN A 182 36.43 14.48 38.09
N TYR A 183 37.25 15.51 37.82
CA TYR A 183 36.84 16.68 37.03
C TYR A 183 36.46 16.28 35.59
N GLU A 184 37.30 15.49 34.91
CA GLU A 184 37.02 15.03 33.53
C GLU A 184 35.74 14.20 33.44
N ASN A 185 35.52 13.29 34.39
CA ASN A 185 34.30 12.47 34.46
C ASN A 185 33.05 13.35 34.68
N ALA A 186 33.13 14.31 35.64
CA ALA A 186 32.01 15.19 35.90
C ALA A 186 31.74 16.17 34.74
N LYS A 187 32.80 16.60 34.04
CA LYS A 187 32.68 17.42 32.81
C LYS A 187 31.95 16.69 31.71
N VAL A 188 32.34 15.46 31.38
CA VAL A 188 31.66 14.64 30.36
C VAL A 188 30.17 14.44 30.69
N ALA A 189 29.88 14.12 31.96
CA ALA A 189 28.49 13.94 32.41
C ALA A 189 27.66 15.22 32.29
N TYR A 190 28.22 16.36 32.61
CA TYR A 190 27.55 17.65 32.48
C TYR A 190 27.37 18.09 31.02
N GLU A 191 28.40 17.99 30.18
CA GLU A 191 28.35 18.37 28.76
C GLU A 191 27.35 17.54 27.96
N ALA A 192 27.12 16.27 28.30
CA ALA A 192 26.12 15.43 27.69
C ALA A 192 24.67 15.97 27.78
N ILE A 193 24.42 16.82 28.82
CA ILE A 193 23.08 17.34 29.15
C ILE A 193 22.99 18.85 28.96
N ALA A 194 24.08 19.60 29.22
CA ALA A 194 24.10 21.08 29.33
C ALA A 194 23.52 21.79 28.10
N GLY A 195 23.85 21.31 26.88
CA GLY A 195 23.36 21.88 25.62
C GLY A 195 21.89 21.61 25.29
N LYS A 196 21.24 20.76 26.09
CA LYS A 196 19.84 20.36 25.88
C LYS A 196 18.90 20.82 26.97
N GLN A 197 19.44 21.46 28.01
CA GLN A 197 18.64 21.93 29.16
C GLN A 197 17.83 23.17 28.80
N THR A 198 16.54 23.16 29.10
CA THR A 198 15.59 24.27 28.95
C THR A 198 14.89 24.54 30.28
N ALA A 199 14.12 25.62 30.36
CA ALA A 199 13.30 25.93 31.56
C ALA A 199 12.26 24.85 31.87
N LYS A 200 11.88 24.00 30.85
CA LYS A 200 10.91 22.91 30.99
C LYS A 200 11.57 21.54 31.18
N GLY A 201 12.87 21.46 31.35
CA GLY A 201 13.62 20.22 31.47
C GLY A 201 14.60 19.98 30.30
N VAL A 202 15.02 18.74 30.10
CA VAL A 202 15.93 18.33 29.03
C VAL A 202 15.15 18.18 27.74
N SER A 203 15.52 18.97 26.73
CA SER A 203 14.86 18.92 25.40
C SER A 203 15.27 17.69 24.63
N VAL A 204 14.27 16.99 24.06
CA VAL A 204 14.44 15.91 23.10
C VAL A 204 14.23 16.48 21.70
N VAL A 205 15.27 16.37 20.86
CA VAL A 205 15.27 16.94 19.52
C VAL A 205 15.17 15.88 18.46
N SER A 206 14.59 16.25 17.30
CA SER A 206 14.53 15.38 16.14
C SER A 206 15.93 15.14 15.55
N PRO A 207 16.34 13.88 15.32
CA PRO A 207 17.59 13.57 14.62
C PRO A 207 17.51 13.75 13.11
N LEU A 208 16.29 13.76 12.53
CA LEU A 208 16.02 13.80 11.10
C LEU A 208 14.99 14.89 10.75
N ASN A 209 14.94 15.27 9.46
CA ASN A 209 13.76 15.93 8.90
C ASN A 209 12.72 14.86 8.58
N GLY A 210 11.45 15.08 8.90
CA GLY A 210 10.42 14.09 8.61
C GLY A 210 9.13 14.33 9.36
N TYR A 211 8.40 13.26 9.63
CA TYR A 211 7.10 13.27 10.30
C TYR A 211 7.14 12.37 11.53
N LEU A 212 6.50 12.81 12.61
CA LEU A 212 6.25 11.97 13.79
C LEU A 212 5.30 10.83 13.45
N LYS A 213 5.60 9.65 13.96
CA LYS A 213 4.72 8.48 13.93
C LYS A 213 4.94 7.58 15.12
N ASN A 214 3.98 6.70 15.38
CA ASN A 214 4.06 5.69 16.44
C ASN A 214 4.42 6.31 17.80
N ILE A 215 3.66 7.32 18.22
CA ILE A 215 3.80 8.00 19.49
C ILE A 215 3.39 7.07 20.63
N GLN A 216 4.28 6.88 21.62
CA GLN A 216 4.12 5.93 22.72
C GLN A 216 3.95 6.60 24.08
N VAL A 217 3.95 7.94 24.14
CA VAL A 217 3.88 8.69 25.38
C VAL A 217 2.86 9.83 25.31
N LYS A 218 2.37 10.25 26.47
CA LYS A 218 1.44 11.36 26.65
C LYS A 218 2.05 12.42 27.53
N GLU A 219 1.48 13.61 27.50
CA GLU A 219 1.80 14.69 28.46
C GLU A 219 1.62 14.18 29.89
N GLY A 220 2.63 14.36 30.72
CA GLY A 220 2.61 13.93 32.11
C GLY A 220 3.08 12.49 32.37
N ASP A 221 3.35 11.69 31.34
CA ASP A 221 3.88 10.33 31.54
C ASP A 221 5.30 10.39 32.10
N TYR A 222 5.58 9.47 33.06
CA TYR A 222 6.94 9.23 33.52
C TYR A 222 7.67 8.29 32.56
N VAL A 223 8.90 8.65 32.20
CA VAL A 223 9.76 7.83 31.30
C VAL A 223 11.10 7.52 31.95
N SER A 224 11.65 6.36 31.61
CA SER A 224 12.99 5.91 32.00
C SER A 224 13.98 6.06 30.84
N VAL A 225 15.27 6.13 31.14
CA VAL A 225 16.34 6.21 30.11
C VAL A 225 16.23 5.02 29.15
N GLY A 226 16.31 5.33 27.84
CA GLY A 226 16.19 4.33 26.78
C GLY A 226 14.76 3.99 26.35
N GLN A 227 13.76 4.50 27.06
CA GLN A 227 12.35 4.26 26.70
C GLN A 227 12.01 4.94 25.35
N PRO A 228 11.41 4.21 24.39
CA PRO A 228 10.96 4.79 23.14
C PRO A 228 9.84 5.81 23.36
N LEU A 229 9.90 6.94 22.69
CA LEU A 229 8.93 8.04 22.80
C LEU A 229 8.07 8.16 21.53
N ALA A 230 8.73 8.17 20.39
CA ALA A 230 8.11 8.25 19.07
C ALA A 230 9.11 7.83 18.00
N THR A 231 8.65 7.67 16.76
CA THR A 231 9.51 7.46 15.58
C THR A 231 9.39 8.67 14.65
N ILE A 232 10.50 9.05 14.02
CA ILE A 232 10.51 10.05 12.95
C ILE A 232 10.84 9.33 11.65
N SER A 233 10.03 9.57 10.60
CA SER A 233 10.19 8.99 9.27
C SER A 233 10.36 10.07 8.22
N GLN A 234 11.39 9.95 7.37
CA GLN A 234 11.66 10.89 6.28
C GLN A 234 10.83 10.64 5.03
N ASN A 235 10.49 9.38 4.77
CA ASN A 235 9.72 8.93 3.61
C ASN A 235 10.34 9.26 2.24
N ASN A 236 11.65 9.55 2.15
CA ASN A 236 12.31 9.86 0.88
C ASN A 236 12.62 8.60 0.06
N ARG A 237 13.07 7.55 0.73
CA ARG A 237 13.30 6.24 0.15
C ARG A 237 12.48 5.18 0.87
N LEU A 238 11.88 4.33 0.07
CA LEU A 238 11.01 3.27 0.54
C LEU A 238 11.51 1.91 0.09
N VAL A 239 11.05 0.90 0.78
CA VAL A 239 11.30 -0.51 0.47
C VAL A 239 9.95 -1.16 0.16
N LEU A 240 9.84 -1.75 -1.02
CA LEU A 240 8.76 -2.64 -1.39
C LEU A 240 9.17 -4.07 -1.03
N ARG A 241 8.48 -4.68 -0.09
CA ARG A 241 8.64 -6.09 0.26
C ARG A 241 7.47 -6.87 -0.31
N ALA A 242 7.75 -7.72 -1.28
CA ALA A 242 6.82 -8.66 -1.88
C ALA A 242 6.91 -10.01 -1.19
N ASP A 243 5.78 -10.61 -0.83
CA ASP A 243 5.69 -11.91 -0.20
C ASP A 243 5.33 -12.96 -1.25
N VAL A 244 6.35 -13.63 -1.81
CA VAL A 244 6.23 -14.54 -2.96
C VAL A 244 6.05 -15.98 -2.49
N SER A 245 5.04 -16.68 -3.03
CA SER A 245 4.83 -18.10 -2.71
C SER A 245 6.03 -18.95 -3.12
N GLU A 246 6.41 -19.93 -2.29
CA GLU A 246 7.53 -20.86 -2.52
C GLU A 246 7.44 -21.60 -3.87
N LYS A 247 6.25 -21.77 -4.43
CA LYS A 247 6.08 -22.40 -5.75
C LYS A 247 6.86 -21.68 -6.86
N TYR A 248 7.14 -20.39 -6.70
CA TYR A 248 7.89 -19.56 -7.65
C TYR A 248 9.39 -19.45 -7.30
N TYR A 249 9.90 -20.28 -6.39
CA TYR A 249 11.29 -20.19 -5.93
C TYR A 249 12.32 -20.22 -7.06
N ASN A 250 12.08 -21.05 -8.08
CA ASN A 250 12.98 -21.18 -9.23
C ASN A 250 12.93 -19.97 -10.17
N ASP A 251 11.86 -19.15 -10.09
CA ASP A 251 11.68 -17.95 -10.91
C ASP A 251 12.23 -16.70 -10.24
N LEU A 252 12.51 -16.73 -8.92
CA LEU A 252 13.02 -15.57 -8.16
C LEU A 252 14.28 -14.94 -8.77
N PRO A 253 15.27 -15.71 -9.26
CA PRO A 253 16.47 -15.13 -9.90
C PRO A 253 16.19 -14.39 -11.21
N MET A 254 15.01 -14.60 -11.81
CA MET A 254 14.60 -13.97 -13.06
C MET A 254 13.86 -12.66 -12.87
N ILE A 255 13.51 -12.32 -11.63
CA ILE A 255 12.83 -11.08 -11.27
C ILE A 255 13.79 -9.92 -11.52
N GLN A 256 13.39 -9.00 -12.39
CA GLN A 256 14.18 -7.82 -12.74
C GLN A 256 13.69 -6.57 -12.04
N THR A 257 12.38 -6.37 -12.01
CA THR A 257 11.73 -5.20 -11.42
C THR A 257 10.30 -5.55 -11.01
N ALA A 258 9.57 -4.57 -10.50
CA ALA A 258 8.17 -4.75 -10.13
C ALA A 258 7.35 -3.51 -10.46
N ASN A 259 6.06 -3.73 -10.67
CA ASN A 259 5.03 -2.70 -10.57
C ASN A 259 4.20 -2.97 -9.33
N PHE A 260 3.57 -1.95 -8.75
CA PHE A 260 2.64 -2.15 -7.65
C PHE A 260 1.47 -1.16 -7.71
N LEU A 261 0.33 -1.60 -7.20
CA LEU A 261 -0.90 -0.83 -7.15
C LEU A 261 -1.23 -0.50 -5.71
N THR A 262 -1.49 0.76 -5.43
CA THR A 262 -1.88 1.23 -4.10
C THR A 262 -3.40 1.28 -3.96
N PRO A 263 -3.98 0.84 -2.80
CA PRO A 263 -5.43 0.74 -2.66
C PRO A 263 -6.13 2.09 -2.43
N TYR A 264 -5.39 3.15 -2.09
CA TYR A 264 -5.97 4.45 -1.74
C TYR A 264 -6.15 5.40 -2.94
N ASP A 265 -5.43 5.21 -4.03
CA ASP A 265 -5.52 6.03 -5.25
C ASP A 265 -5.68 5.19 -6.53
N ASN A 266 -5.63 3.85 -6.42
CA ASN A 266 -5.62 2.90 -7.54
C ASN A 266 -4.57 3.23 -8.60
N ALA A 267 -3.48 3.92 -8.19
CA ALA A 267 -2.40 4.28 -9.08
C ALA A 267 -1.41 3.13 -9.24
N LEU A 268 -1.02 2.87 -10.47
CA LEU A 268 0.04 1.93 -10.79
C LEU A 268 1.40 2.64 -10.73
N TYR A 269 2.24 2.19 -9.80
CA TYR A 269 3.61 2.65 -9.65
C TYR A 269 4.56 1.65 -10.29
N LYS A 270 5.39 2.13 -11.22
CA LYS A 270 6.44 1.33 -11.85
C LYS A 270 7.77 1.62 -11.15
N LEU A 271 8.44 0.60 -10.63
CA LEU A 271 9.74 0.79 -9.97
C LEU A 271 10.79 1.37 -10.91
N SER A 272 10.71 1.10 -12.23
CA SER A 272 11.54 1.74 -13.25
C SER A 272 11.50 3.27 -13.21
N ASP A 273 10.31 3.84 -12.99
CA ASP A 273 10.08 5.29 -13.00
C ASP A 273 10.46 5.95 -11.65
N LEU A 274 10.55 5.12 -10.61
CA LEU A 274 10.92 5.48 -9.24
C LEU A 274 12.38 5.16 -8.91
N ARG A 275 13.22 4.90 -9.91
CA ARG A 275 14.62 4.46 -9.73
C ARG A 275 14.73 3.25 -8.81
N GLY A 276 13.76 2.34 -8.94
CA GLY A 276 13.70 1.13 -8.15
C GLY A 276 14.81 0.15 -8.46
N ARG A 277 15.32 -0.53 -7.46
CA ARG A 277 16.34 -1.59 -7.61
C ARG A 277 16.00 -2.77 -6.72
N LEU A 278 16.25 -3.96 -7.23
CA LEU A 278 16.20 -5.19 -6.44
C LEU A 278 17.32 -5.16 -5.40
N LEU A 279 16.97 -5.29 -4.13
CA LEU A 279 17.93 -5.42 -3.03
C LEU A 279 18.28 -6.88 -2.78
N SER A 280 17.26 -7.72 -2.66
CA SER A 280 17.43 -9.14 -2.36
C SER A 280 16.16 -9.92 -2.66
N TYR A 281 16.34 -11.21 -2.87
CA TYR A 281 15.30 -12.21 -2.70
C TYR A 281 15.75 -13.22 -1.64
N GLY A 282 14.80 -13.61 -0.76
CA GLY A 282 15.10 -14.52 0.34
C GLY A 282 15.54 -15.89 -0.19
N LYS A 283 16.49 -16.52 0.51
CA LYS A 283 16.94 -17.88 0.22
C LYS A 283 16.34 -18.91 1.18
N ALA A 284 15.47 -18.45 2.07
CA ALA A 284 14.74 -19.27 3.03
C ALA A 284 13.37 -18.61 3.28
N SER A 285 12.35 -19.43 3.48
CA SER A 285 11.08 -19.01 4.05
C SER A 285 11.24 -18.85 5.57
N ASP A 286 10.46 -17.96 6.17
CA ASP A 286 10.37 -17.85 7.62
C ASP A 286 9.61 -19.07 8.17
N MET A 287 10.00 -19.57 9.35
CA MET A 287 9.39 -20.76 9.96
C MET A 287 7.86 -20.65 10.15
N ASN A 288 7.32 -19.44 10.13
CA ASN A 288 5.90 -19.13 10.24
C ASN A 288 5.24 -18.63 8.94
N SER A 289 5.94 -18.67 7.80
CA SER A 289 5.46 -18.13 6.54
C SER A 289 5.91 -18.99 5.37
N PHE A 290 4.95 -19.38 4.51
CA PHE A 290 5.22 -20.10 3.25
C PHE A 290 5.63 -19.15 2.12
N TYR A 291 6.09 -17.94 2.46
CA TYR A 291 6.46 -16.90 1.51
C TYR A 291 7.95 -16.59 1.58
N VAL A 292 8.53 -16.41 0.41
CA VAL A 292 9.91 -15.94 0.24
C VAL A 292 9.85 -14.43 -0.03
N PRO A 293 10.49 -13.60 0.80
CA PRO A 293 10.46 -12.15 0.59
C PRO A 293 11.34 -11.75 -0.59
N VAL A 294 10.80 -10.92 -1.49
CA VAL A 294 11.55 -10.20 -2.52
C VAL A 294 11.49 -8.71 -2.21
N THR A 295 12.65 -8.07 -2.11
CA THR A 295 12.76 -6.73 -1.58
C THR A 295 13.38 -5.80 -2.61
N PHE A 296 12.71 -4.68 -2.85
CA PHE A 296 13.19 -3.59 -3.71
C PHE A 296 13.31 -2.30 -2.91
N GLU A 297 14.26 -1.45 -3.24
CA GLU A 297 14.34 -0.09 -2.75
C GLU A 297 14.01 0.88 -3.88
N PHE A 298 13.29 1.97 -3.58
CA PHE A 298 12.91 2.97 -4.57
C PHE A 298 12.78 4.36 -3.96
N ASP A 299 12.87 5.40 -4.81
CA ASP A 299 12.68 6.78 -4.39
C ASP A 299 11.19 7.11 -4.30
N ASN A 300 10.76 7.64 -3.18
CA ASN A 300 9.41 8.14 -3.01
C ASN A 300 9.31 9.59 -3.53
N LYS A 301 8.52 9.79 -4.57
CA LYS A 301 8.19 11.13 -5.08
C LYS A 301 7.03 11.81 -4.33
N GLY A 302 6.75 11.35 -3.10
CA GLY A 302 5.75 11.95 -2.20
C GLY A 302 4.35 11.33 -2.27
N ALA A 303 4.11 10.41 -3.19
CA ALA A 303 2.78 9.80 -3.41
C ALA A 303 2.56 8.50 -2.64
N VAL A 304 3.64 7.75 -2.34
CA VAL A 304 3.54 6.44 -1.70
C VAL A 304 3.65 6.57 -0.18
N ILE A 305 2.68 5.97 0.52
CA ILE A 305 2.58 6.02 1.98
C ILE A 305 3.27 4.80 2.59
N PRO A 306 4.33 4.98 3.44
CA PRO A 306 4.93 3.85 4.16
C PRO A 306 3.93 3.18 5.09
N GLY A 307 3.97 1.86 5.15
CA GLY A 307 3.02 1.03 5.90
C GLY A 307 1.88 0.49 5.04
N SER A 308 1.71 0.99 3.81
CA SER A 308 0.65 0.52 2.90
C SER A 308 0.86 -0.94 2.52
N PHE A 309 -0.26 -1.67 2.47
CA PHE A 309 -0.34 -2.97 1.83
C PHE A 309 -0.70 -2.78 0.37
N VAL A 310 0.02 -3.43 -0.55
CA VAL A 310 -0.08 -3.19 -1.99
C VAL A 310 -0.17 -4.48 -2.77
N GLU A 311 -0.83 -4.45 -3.91
CA GLU A 311 -0.77 -5.49 -4.92
C GLU A 311 0.50 -5.31 -5.75
N ILE A 312 1.25 -6.40 -6.01
CA ILE A 312 2.56 -6.35 -6.63
C ILE A 312 2.60 -7.28 -7.85
N PHE A 313 3.13 -6.76 -8.93
CA PHE A 313 3.40 -7.45 -10.18
C PHE A 313 4.91 -7.53 -10.37
N LEU A 314 5.50 -8.68 -10.04
CA LEU A 314 6.93 -8.93 -10.22
C LEU A 314 7.20 -9.29 -11.67
N LEU A 315 7.98 -8.49 -12.35
CA LEU A 315 8.31 -8.64 -13.76
C LEU A 315 9.54 -9.55 -13.90
N THR A 316 9.39 -10.64 -14.65
CA THR A 316 10.41 -11.66 -14.83
C THR A 316 11.00 -11.64 -16.25
N LYS A 317 10.78 -12.70 -16.99
CA LYS A 317 11.32 -12.85 -18.35
C LYS A 317 10.44 -12.16 -19.38
N PRO A 318 11.02 -11.55 -20.43
CA PRO A 318 10.25 -11.16 -21.59
C PRO A 318 9.73 -12.41 -22.33
N MET A 319 8.47 -12.38 -22.72
CA MET A 319 7.85 -13.31 -23.67
C MET A 319 7.71 -12.60 -25.00
N GLU A 320 8.19 -13.22 -26.07
CA GLU A 320 8.11 -12.66 -27.42
C GLU A 320 6.77 -13.01 -28.07
N ASN A 321 6.35 -12.18 -29.04
CA ASN A 321 5.16 -12.43 -29.87
C ASN A 321 3.84 -12.58 -29.08
N VAL A 322 3.63 -11.76 -28.06
CA VAL A 322 2.42 -11.74 -27.24
C VAL A 322 1.48 -10.65 -27.71
N LEU A 323 0.18 -10.95 -27.84
CA LEU A 323 -0.84 -9.92 -27.99
C LEU A 323 -1.22 -9.40 -26.60
N SER A 324 -1.10 -8.11 -26.38
CA SER A 324 -1.50 -7.46 -25.14
C SER A 324 -2.36 -6.22 -25.39
N VAL A 325 -3.18 -5.87 -24.44
CA VAL A 325 -3.98 -4.64 -24.44
C VAL A 325 -3.83 -3.93 -23.10
N PRO A 326 -3.93 -2.60 -23.03
CA PRO A 326 -3.99 -1.89 -21.78
C PRO A 326 -5.17 -2.37 -20.91
N VAL A 327 -4.98 -2.42 -19.58
CA VAL A 327 -6.05 -2.81 -18.62
C VAL A 327 -7.32 -1.97 -18.85
N SER A 328 -7.17 -0.69 -19.25
CA SER A 328 -8.27 0.24 -19.52
C SER A 328 -9.17 -0.15 -20.71
N ALA A 329 -8.70 -1.04 -21.59
CA ALA A 329 -9.47 -1.55 -22.73
C ALA A 329 -10.47 -2.65 -22.33
N LEU A 330 -10.27 -3.25 -21.14
CA LEU A 330 -11.07 -4.41 -20.70
C LEU A 330 -12.39 -3.98 -20.09
N ILE A 331 -13.46 -4.63 -20.50
CA ILE A 331 -14.78 -4.55 -19.88
C ILE A 331 -15.08 -5.90 -19.24
N GLU A 332 -15.33 -5.89 -17.94
CA GLU A 332 -15.75 -7.07 -17.20
C GLU A 332 -17.27 -7.10 -17.03
N GLU A 333 -17.85 -8.25 -17.31
CA GLU A 333 -19.28 -8.52 -17.09
C GLU A 333 -19.44 -9.94 -16.56
N GLN A 334 -19.91 -10.06 -15.34
CA GLN A 334 -20.17 -11.36 -14.67
C GLN A 334 -18.98 -12.33 -14.70
N GLY A 335 -17.76 -11.80 -14.56
CA GLY A 335 -16.53 -12.59 -14.59
C GLY A 335 -16.02 -12.94 -15.99
N ILE A 336 -16.67 -12.43 -17.05
CA ILE A 336 -16.25 -12.60 -18.45
C ILE A 336 -15.70 -11.27 -18.95
N TYR A 337 -14.59 -11.32 -19.68
CA TYR A 337 -13.91 -10.15 -20.20
C TYR A 337 -14.14 -9.95 -21.69
N SER A 338 -14.32 -8.69 -22.07
CA SER A 338 -14.48 -8.30 -23.46
C SER A 338 -13.73 -6.99 -23.74
N VAL A 339 -13.46 -6.74 -25.01
CA VAL A 339 -12.96 -5.49 -25.55
C VAL A 339 -13.88 -5.01 -26.67
N PHE A 340 -13.77 -3.74 -27.05
CA PHE A 340 -14.41 -3.23 -28.26
C PHE A 340 -13.36 -3.10 -29.37
N ILE A 341 -13.61 -3.76 -30.49
CA ILE A 341 -12.83 -3.64 -31.73
C ILE A 341 -13.51 -2.62 -32.62
N ARG A 342 -12.76 -1.64 -33.12
CA ARG A 342 -13.22 -0.69 -34.11
C ARG A 342 -13.23 -1.34 -35.47
N LEU A 343 -14.37 -1.28 -36.17
CA LEU A 343 -14.54 -1.83 -37.51
C LEU A 343 -14.34 -0.75 -38.60
N ASP A 344 -14.90 0.46 -38.35
CA ASP A 344 -14.79 1.63 -39.20
C ASP A 344 -14.89 2.92 -38.36
N GLU A 345 -15.26 4.08 -38.97
CA GLU A 345 -15.29 5.37 -38.27
C GLU A 345 -16.31 5.43 -37.13
N GLU A 346 -17.45 4.73 -37.23
CA GLU A 346 -18.56 4.74 -36.28
C GLU A 346 -18.97 3.34 -35.80
N GLY A 347 -18.46 2.28 -36.44
CA GLY A 347 -18.80 0.88 -36.18
C GLY A 347 -17.84 0.23 -35.19
N TYR A 348 -18.39 -0.38 -34.16
CA TYR A 348 -17.64 -1.11 -33.11
C TYR A 348 -18.25 -2.48 -32.88
N LYS A 349 -17.40 -3.44 -32.56
CA LYS A 349 -17.82 -4.82 -32.24
C LYS A 349 -17.33 -5.21 -30.85
N LYS A 350 -18.24 -5.71 -30.01
CA LYS A 350 -17.86 -6.35 -28.74
C LYS A 350 -17.24 -7.71 -29.04
N GLN A 351 -16.02 -7.92 -28.54
CA GLN A 351 -15.27 -9.17 -28.71
C GLN A 351 -14.90 -9.74 -27.35
N TRP A 352 -15.33 -10.98 -27.10
CA TRP A 352 -14.95 -11.72 -25.90
C TRP A 352 -13.50 -12.16 -25.99
N VAL A 353 -12.78 -12.05 -24.85
CA VAL A 353 -11.35 -12.36 -24.77
C VAL A 353 -11.05 -13.25 -23.57
N THR A 354 -10.04 -14.10 -23.74
CA THR A 354 -9.45 -14.87 -22.64
C THR A 354 -8.16 -14.20 -22.21
N LEU A 355 -8.06 -13.86 -20.93
CA LEU A 355 -6.91 -13.17 -20.38
C LEU A 355 -5.81 -14.14 -19.95
N GLY A 356 -4.56 -13.69 -20.10
CA GLY A 356 -3.36 -14.33 -19.58
C GLY A 356 -2.74 -13.52 -18.45
N ALA A 357 -1.41 -13.36 -18.50
CA ALA A 357 -0.66 -12.61 -17.51
C ALA A 357 -1.02 -11.10 -17.53
N ASN A 358 -1.03 -10.47 -16.36
CA ASN A 358 -1.32 -9.06 -16.17
C ASN A 358 -0.15 -8.41 -15.42
N ASN A 359 0.48 -7.38 -16.00
CA ASN A 359 1.61 -6.66 -15.40
C ASN A 359 1.19 -5.35 -14.69
N GLY A 360 -0.13 -5.15 -14.54
CA GLY A 360 -0.74 -3.96 -13.95
C GLY A 360 -0.97 -2.82 -14.96
N SER A 361 -0.22 -2.76 -16.07
CA SER A 361 -0.40 -1.79 -17.15
C SER A 361 -1.14 -2.40 -18.34
N GLU A 362 -0.73 -3.61 -18.70
CA GLU A 362 -1.23 -4.37 -19.84
C GLU A 362 -1.59 -5.78 -19.44
N VAL A 363 -2.49 -6.40 -20.22
CA VAL A 363 -2.92 -7.78 -20.04
C VAL A 363 -2.68 -8.55 -21.32
N GLN A 364 -2.06 -9.71 -21.20
CA GLN A 364 -1.91 -10.68 -22.28
C GLN A 364 -3.28 -11.20 -22.71
N ILE A 365 -3.51 -11.29 -24.01
CA ILE A 365 -4.70 -11.90 -24.58
C ILE A 365 -4.34 -13.27 -25.16
N LEU A 366 -4.90 -14.33 -24.57
CA LEU A 366 -4.67 -15.71 -24.99
C LEU A 366 -5.54 -16.10 -26.19
N SER A 367 -6.75 -15.53 -26.28
CA SER A 367 -7.67 -15.76 -27.38
C SER A 367 -8.69 -14.62 -27.51
N GLY A 368 -9.28 -14.48 -28.71
CA GLY A 368 -10.33 -13.51 -28.99
C GLY A 368 -9.87 -12.32 -29.81
N LEU A 369 -8.56 -12.03 -29.91
CA LEU A 369 -8.00 -10.99 -30.78
C LEU A 369 -7.08 -11.55 -31.84
N LYS A 370 -6.92 -10.80 -32.93
CA LYS A 370 -5.98 -11.06 -34.01
C LYS A 370 -5.00 -9.92 -34.17
N PRO A 371 -3.77 -10.18 -34.67
CA PRO A 371 -2.86 -9.12 -35.07
C PRO A 371 -3.54 -8.17 -36.07
N GLY A 372 -3.42 -6.87 -35.84
CA GLY A 372 -4.05 -5.82 -36.65
C GLY A 372 -5.42 -5.35 -36.16
N ASP A 373 -6.04 -6.00 -35.17
CA ASP A 373 -7.28 -5.51 -34.57
C ASP A 373 -7.07 -4.13 -33.92
N GLU A 374 -7.98 -3.20 -34.15
CA GLU A 374 -7.97 -1.86 -33.56
C GLU A 374 -8.86 -1.85 -32.31
N VAL A 375 -8.26 -1.90 -31.12
CA VAL A 375 -8.95 -2.04 -29.84
C VAL A 375 -9.11 -0.68 -29.16
N VAL A 376 -10.32 -0.40 -28.65
CA VAL A 376 -10.64 0.81 -27.89
C VAL A 376 -9.97 0.75 -26.50
N THR A 377 -9.14 1.74 -26.19
CA THR A 377 -8.40 1.82 -24.93
C THR A 377 -8.95 2.90 -23.97
N CYS A 378 -9.64 3.91 -24.52
CA CYS A 378 -10.35 4.93 -23.77
C CYS A 378 -11.74 5.09 -24.36
N GLY A 379 -12.80 5.24 -23.53
CA GLY A 379 -14.18 5.38 -24.00
C GLY A 379 -14.93 4.06 -24.19
N ALA A 380 -14.36 2.91 -23.85
CA ALA A 380 -14.98 1.59 -23.98
C ALA A 380 -16.29 1.47 -23.18
N PHE A 381 -16.36 2.06 -22.01
CA PHE A 381 -17.57 2.07 -21.17
C PHE A 381 -18.73 2.86 -21.81
N GLN A 382 -18.44 3.96 -22.51
CA GLN A 382 -19.43 4.76 -23.22
C GLN A 382 -20.02 4.01 -24.40
N ILE A 383 -19.22 3.26 -25.15
CA ILE A 383 -19.72 2.38 -26.22
C ILE A 383 -20.64 1.31 -25.62
N LYS A 384 -20.27 0.72 -24.48
CA LYS A 384 -21.12 -0.26 -23.77
C LYS A 384 -22.49 0.35 -23.40
N LEU A 385 -22.53 1.55 -22.85
CA LEU A 385 -23.78 2.22 -22.48
C LEU A 385 -24.64 2.53 -23.72
N SER A 386 -24.04 2.97 -24.82
CA SER A 386 -24.74 3.21 -26.09
C SER A 386 -25.37 1.91 -26.64
N SER A 387 -24.68 0.80 -26.58
CA SER A 387 -25.21 -0.49 -27.01
C SER A 387 -26.44 -0.94 -26.20
N ALA A 388 -26.44 -0.66 -24.89
CA ALA A 388 -27.56 -1.00 -24.02
C ALA A 388 -28.80 -0.11 -24.30
N SER A 389 -28.60 1.17 -24.61
CA SER A 389 -29.70 2.10 -24.93
C SER A 389 -30.35 1.80 -26.29
N ASN A 390 -29.59 1.32 -27.26
CA ASN A 390 -30.12 0.92 -28.59
C ASN A 390 -30.87 -0.43 -28.56
N ALA A 391 -30.71 -1.22 -27.52
CA ALA A 391 -31.41 -2.51 -27.33
C ALA A 391 -32.83 -2.36 -26.74
N ILE A 392 -33.23 -1.16 -26.30
CA ILE A 392 -34.60 -0.90 -25.80
C ILE A 392 -35.45 -0.42 -26.97
N PRO A 393 -36.44 -1.24 -27.46
CA PRO A 393 -37.37 -0.79 -28.51
C PRO A 393 -38.11 0.46 -28.03
N ALA A 394 -38.18 1.50 -28.86
CA ALA A 394 -39.01 2.65 -28.59
C ALA A 394 -40.47 2.19 -28.54
N HIS A 395 -41.04 2.06 -27.33
CA HIS A 395 -42.47 1.83 -27.19
C HIS A 395 -43.23 3.11 -27.64
N SER A 396 -43.66 3.11 -28.90
CA SER A 396 -44.60 4.14 -29.40
C SER A 396 -45.97 3.82 -28.82
N HIS A 397 -46.40 4.52 -27.80
CA HIS A 397 -47.79 4.61 -27.43
C HIS A 397 -48.46 5.66 -28.32
N SER A 398 -49.11 5.24 -29.40
CA SER A 398 -50.07 6.08 -30.12
C SER A 398 -51.41 6.02 -29.36
N HIS A 399 -51.83 7.15 -28.84
CA HIS A 399 -53.20 7.40 -28.35
C HIS A 399 -54.07 7.90 -29.49
#